data_a4c952f2aa61daeac475c741c36c884e
#
_entry.id   a4c952f2aa61daeac475c741c36c884e
#
_cell.length_a   1.000
_cell.length_b   1.000
_cell.length_c   1.000
_cell.angle_alpha   90.00
_cell.angle_beta   90.00
_cell.angle_gamma   90.00
#
_symmetry.space_group_name_H-M   'P 1'
#
loop_
_entity.id
_entity.type
_entity.pdbx_description
1 polymer ?
#
loop_
_entity_poly.entity_id
_entity_poly.type
_entity_poly.pdbx_seq_one_letter_code
_entity_poly.pdbx_strand_id
1 'polypeptide(L)'
;MSEDWSISPPLPDKVFPWEKYNPVTREEVNEFFHSPEILVIKERMCDIGRRLWNREYVDGNGGNISVRVAQNLLLCSPTLCSKGFMTVEDICMVDMDARQKAGIRPSTSEVKTHIAMMKSVGVNACIHAHPPHCNAFLFAGQVPPSGINPEADIFLGHIPDRKS
;
A
#
# COMPACT_ATOMS: atom_id res chain seq x y z
N MET A 1 -8.98 29.54 6.25
CA MET A 1 -8.17 28.98 5.16
C MET A 1 -9.02 27.91 4.50
N SER A 2 -9.49 28.12 3.28
CA SER A 2 -10.24 27.11 2.53
C SER A 2 -9.25 26.00 2.18
N GLU A 3 -9.41 24.84 2.80
CA GLU A 3 -8.71 23.65 2.31
C GLU A 3 -9.18 23.43 0.87
N ASP A 4 -8.26 23.57 -0.04
CA ASP A 4 -8.48 23.25 -1.44
C ASP A 4 -8.65 21.72 -1.53
N TRP A 5 -9.89 21.28 -1.56
CA TRP A 5 -10.29 19.91 -1.86
C TRP A 5 -10.13 19.61 -3.36
N SER A 6 -9.16 20.28 -4.00
CA SER A 6 -8.84 19.96 -5.38
C SER A 6 -8.68 18.46 -5.50
N ILE A 7 -9.54 17.87 -6.27
CA ILE A 7 -9.59 16.49 -6.70
C ILE A 7 -8.17 16.04 -6.97
N SER A 8 -7.79 14.93 -6.36
CA SER A 8 -6.54 14.25 -6.69
C SER A 8 -6.27 14.36 -8.18
N PRO A 9 -5.06 14.70 -8.60
CA PRO A 9 -4.75 14.72 -10.02
C PRO A 9 -5.30 13.42 -10.63
N PRO A 10 -5.94 13.50 -11.80
CA PRO A 10 -6.57 12.33 -12.41
C PRO A 10 -5.57 11.19 -12.39
N LEU A 11 -6.05 10.00 -12.04
CA LEU A 11 -5.23 8.80 -12.16
C LEU A 11 -4.57 8.86 -13.54
N PRO A 12 -3.26 8.65 -13.67
CA PRO A 12 -2.65 8.63 -14.97
C PRO A 12 -3.44 7.64 -15.82
N ASP A 13 -3.74 8.01 -17.05
CA ASP A 13 -4.50 7.20 -18.00
C ASP A 13 -3.88 5.82 -18.27
N LYS A 14 -2.72 5.56 -17.68
CA LYS A 14 -2.00 4.29 -17.83
C LYS A 14 -1.60 3.76 -16.46
N VAL A 15 -2.10 2.57 -16.15
CA VAL A 15 -1.57 1.72 -15.09
C VAL A 15 -0.08 1.47 -15.36
N PHE A 16 0.75 1.50 -14.31
CA PHE A 16 2.17 1.17 -14.47
C PHE A 16 2.32 -0.22 -15.09
N PRO A 17 3.04 -0.36 -16.21
CA PRO A 17 3.11 -1.61 -16.97
C PRO A 17 4.11 -2.60 -16.34
N TRP A 18 3.87 -3.02 -15.11
CA TRP A 18 4.75 -3.88 -14.31
C TRP A 18 5.10 -5.20 -15.02
N GLU A 19 4.24 -5.71 -15.90
CA GLU A 19 4.44 -6.93 -16.68
C GLU A 19 5.63 -6.86 -17.64
N LYS A 20 6.02 -5.66 -18.03
CA LYS A 20 7.14 -5.41 -18.94
C LYS A 20 8.51 -5.52 -18.26
N TYR A 21 8.53 -5.50 -16.93
CA TYR A 21 9.77 -5.49 -16.15
C TYR A 21 9.99 -6.85 -15.48
N ASN A 22 11.20 -7.38 -15.60
CA ASN A 22 11.61 -8.62 -14.94
C ASN A 22 13.11 -8.58 -14.61
N PRO A 23 13.59 -7.63 -13.81
CA PRO A 23 15.00 -7.60 -13.40
C PRO A 23 15.28 -8.82 -12.50
N VAL A 24 16.39 -9.52 -12.78
CA VAL A 24 16.75 -10.78 -12.13
C VAL A 24 18.07 -10.69 -11.38
N THR A 25 19.09 -10.09 -12.01
CA THR A 25 20.40 -9.94 -11.37
C THR A 25 20.38 -8.83 -10.32
N ARG A 26 21.34 -8.84 -9.42
CA ARG A 26 21.47 -7.82 -8.38
C ARG A 26 21.67 -6.42 -8.98
N GLU A 27 22.44 -6.35 -10.05
CA GLU A 27 22.75 -5.13 -10.79
C GLU A 27 21.47 -4.58 -11.45
N GLU A 28 20.75 -5.40 -12.18
CA GLU A 28 19.47 -5.03 -12.80
C GLU A 28 18.44 -4.54 -11.78
N VAL A 29 18.31 -5.25 -10.65
CA VAL A 29 17.41 -4.87 -9.56
C VAL A 29 17.81 -3.52 -8.97
N ASN A 30 19.10 -3.28 -8.77
CA ASN A 30 19.59 -2.02 -8.22
C ASN A 30 19.37 -0.86 -9.20
N GLU A 31 19.64 -1.03 -10.48
CA GLU A 31 19.37 -0.02 -11.51
C GLU A 31 17.87 0.28 -11.59
N PHE A 32 17.04 -0.75 -11.64
CA PHE A 32 15.59 -0.63 -11.67
C PHE A 32 15.06 0.10 -10.43
N PHE A 33 15.56 -0.25 -9.24
CA PHE A 33 15.14 0.38 -7.98
C PHE A 33 15.42 1.89 -7.93
N HIS A 34 16.44 2.36 -8.66
CA HIS A 34 16.83 3.77 -8.74
C HIS A 34 16.37 4.46 -10.04
N SER A 35 15.63 3.77 -10.89
CA SER A 35 15.16 4.33 -12.15
C SER A 35 14.14 5.46 -11.94
N PRO A 36 14.02 6.40 -12.89
CA PRO A 36 13.06 7.51 -12.79
C PRO A 36 11.60 7.01 -12.67
N GLU A 37 11.25 5.93 -13.35
CA GLU A 37 9.91 5.35 -13.29
C GLU A 37 9.56 4.85 -11.89
N ILE A 38 10.51 4.20 -11.23
CA ILE A 38 10.34 3.71 -9.87
C ILE A 38 10.33 4.86 -8.86
N LEU A 39 11.11 5.92 -9.09
CA LEU A 39 11.09 7.11 -8.25
C LEU A 39 9.69 7.73 -8.21
N VAL A 40 9.02 7.87 -9.34
CA VAL A 40 7.63 8.39 -9.42
C VAL A 40 6.67 7.55 -8.57
N ILE A 41 6.83 6.22 -8.56
CA ILE A 41 5.97 5.35 -7.74
C ILE A 41 6.29 5.55 -6.26
N LYS A 42 7.55 5.64 -5.89
CA LYS A 42 7.96 5.91 -4.49
C LYS A 42 7.38 7.24 -3.98
N GLU A 43 7.46 8.30 -4.78
CA GLU A 43 6.86 9.61 -4.45
C GLU A 43 5.34 9.50 -4.23
N ARG A 44 4.64 8.76 -5.07
CA ARG A 44 3.20 8.48 -4.90
C ARG A 44 2.90 7.69 -3.63
N MET A 45 3.72 6.69 -3.30
CA MET A 45 3.56 5.95 -2.05
C MET A 45 3.72 6.86 -0.84
N CYS A 46 4.68 7.79 -0.88
CA CYS A 46 4.86 8.80 0.17
C CYS A 46 3.66 9.76 0.25
N ASP A 47 3.14 10.22 -0.89
CA ASP A 47 1.94 11.08 -0.92
C ASP A 47 0.71 10.35 -0.34
N ILE A 48 0.46 9.11 -0.72
CA ILE A 48 -0.61 8.29 -0.14
C ILE A 48 -0.41 8.13 1.37
N GLY A 49 0.83 7.89 1.82
CA GLY A 49 1.16 7.81 3.24
C GLY A 49 0.77 9.08 4.00
N ARG A 50 1.09 10.26 3.46
CA ARG A 50 0.69 11.55 4.04
C ARG A 50 -0.83 11.74 4.07
N ARG A 51 -1.53 11.32 3.03
CA ARG A 51 -3.01 11.39 2.97
C ARG A 51 -3.65 10.49 4.02
N LEU A 52 -3.15 9.27 4.20
CA LEU A 52 -3.61 8.35 5.25
C LEU A 52 -3.38 8.94 6.65
N TRP A 53 -2.21 9.56 6.87
CA TRP A 53 -1.86 10.24 8.11
C TRP A 53 -2.80 11.42 8.37
N ASN A 54 -3.01 12.30 7.40
CA ASN A 54 -3.88 13.48 7.54
C ASN A 54 -5.35 13.11 7.78
N ARG A 55 -5.75 11.90 7.36
CA ARG A 55 -7.09 11.35 7.64
C ARG A 55 -7.16 10.55 8.93
N GLU A 56 -6.06 10.48 9.68
CA GLU A 56 -5.98 9.70 10.92
C GLU A 56 -6.27 8.20 10.71
N TYR A 57 -6.01 7.69 9.49
CA TYR A 57 -6.17 6.27 9.17
C TYR A 57 -4.95 5.44 9.52
N VAL A 58 -3.83 6.08 9.80
CA VAL A 58 -2.61 5.49 10.34
C VAL A 58 -2.10 6.36 11.47
N ASP A 59 -1.55 5.73 12.47
CA ASP A 59 -0.90 6.33 13.63
C ASP A 59 0.59 6.02 13.63
N GLY A 60 1.36 6.65 14.49
CA GLY A 60 2.78 6.36 14.73
C GLY A 60 3.48 5.64 13.58
N ASN A 61 3.61 4.33 13.69
CA ASN A 61 4.20 3.45 12.69
C ASN A 61 3.20 2.45 12.08
N GLY A 62 1.91 2.58 12.37
CA GLY A 62 0.84 1.71 11.88
C GLY A 62 0.63 1.79 10.36
N GLY A 63 -0.04 0.77 9.83
CA GLY A 63 -0.34 0.66 8.42
C GLY A 63 0.87 0.37 7.52
N ASN A 64 0.62 0.01 6.30
CA ASN A 64 1.67 -0.22 5.29
C ASN A 64 1.10 -0.15 3.87
N ILE A 65 1.99 0.07 2.90
CA ILE A 65 1.66 0.26 1.49
C ILE A 65 2.60 -0.61 0.67
N SER A 66 2.08 -1.27 -0.34
CA SER A 66 2.89 -1.99 -1.33
C SER A 66 2.34 -1.85 -2.74
N VAL A 67 3.23 -1.85 -3.73
CA VAL A 67 2.91 -1.73 -5.15
C VAL A 67 3.78 -2.69 -5.95
N ARG A 68 3.16 -3.54 -6.78
CA ARG A 68 3.88 -4.40 -7.71
C ARG A 68 4.45 -3.56 -8.85
N VAL A 69 5.74 -3.70 -9.12
CA VAL A 69 6.47 -2.91 -10.11
C VAL A 69 7.17 -3.74 -11.18
N ALA A 70 7.22 -5.06 -10.99
CA ALA A 70 7.75 -5.99 -11.97
C ALA A 70 7.06 -7.36 -11.83
N GLN A 71 7.33 -8.27 -12.74
CA GLN A 71 6.77 -9.63 -12.68
C GLN A 71 7.09 -10.32 -11.34
N ASN A 72 8.29 -10.08 -10.83
CA ASN A 72 8.85 -10.71 -9.64
C ASN A 72 9.12 -9.75 -8.47
N LEU A 73 8.81 -8.44 -8.59
CA LEU A 73 9.17 -7.44 -7.58
C LEU A 73 8.00 -6.52 -7.20
N LEU A 74 8.00 -6.11 -5.95
CA LEU A 74 7.13 -5.07 -5.42
C LEU A 74 7.92 -4.08 -4.56
N LEU A 75 7.49 -2.82 -4.56
CA LEU A 75 7.88 -1.82 -3.58
C LEU A 75 7.01 -1.98 -2.34
N CYS A 76 7.56 -1.72 -1.16
CA CYS A 76 6.79 -1.66 0.07
C CYS A 76 7.35 -0.64 1.04
N SER A 77 6.48 -0.11 1.89
CA SER A 77 6.88 0.72 3.01
C SER A 77 7.71 -0.10 4.00
N PRO A 78 8.67 0.52 4.71
CA PRO A 78 9.45 -0.16 5.73
C PRO A 78 8.60 -0.43 6.99
N THR A 79 9.04 -1.38 7.80
CA THR A 79 8.53 -1.55 9.15
C THR A 79 8.93 -0.40 10.05
N LEU A 80 8.18 -0.15 11.12
CA LEU A 80 8.47 0.88 12.15
C LEU A 80 8.74 2.28 11.56
N CYS A 81 7.96 2.66 10.55
CA CYS A 81 8.05 3.96 9.90
C CYS A 81 6.68 4.63 9.84
N SER A 82 6.62 5.88 10.29
CA SER A 82 5.41 6.69 10.13
C SER A 82 5.13 6.94 8.64
N LYS A 83 3.92 6.61 8.20
CA LYS A 83 3.51 6.80 6.80
C LYS A 83 3.36 8.28 6.45
N GLY A 84 3.10 9.13 7.45
CA GLY A 84 3.00 10.58 7.26
C GLY A 84 4.33 11.26 6.97
N PHE A 85 5.43 10.66 7.41
CA PHE A 85 6.79 11.23 7.32
C PHE A 85 7.74 10.37 6.49
N MET A 86 7.22 9.33 5.83
CA MET A 86 8.01 8.44 4.98
C MET A 86 8.56 9.19 3.77
N THR A 87 9.83 8.96 3.46
CA THR A 87 10.53 9.50 2.29
C THR A 87 10.77 8.41 1.25
N VAL A 88 11.20 8.78 0.05
CA VAL A 88 11.49 7.84 -1.04
C VAL A 88 12.67 6.91 -0.72
N GLU A 89 13.59 7.35 0.13
CA GLU A 89 14.74 6.59 0.61
C GLU A 89 14.35 5.49 1.60
N ASP A 90 13.23 5.68 2.30
CA ASP A 90 12.70 4.70 3.26
C ASP A 90 12.11 3.47 2.57
N ILE A 91 11.63 3.62 1.33
CA ILE A 91 10.94 2.56 0.61
C ILE A 91 11.92 1.46 0.24
N CYS A 92 11.48 0.22 0.38
CA CYS A 92 12.25 -0.95 0.04
C CYS A 92 11.59 -1.75 -1.08
N MET A 93 12.38 -2.63 -1.70
CA MET A 93 11.93 -3.55 -2.74
C MET A 93 12.13 -4.99 -2.28
N VAL A 94 11.10 -5.82 -2.48
CA VAL A 94 11.13 -7.24 -2.16
C VAL A 94 10.69 -8.07 -3.36
N ASP A 95 11.07 -9.34 -3.39
CA ASP A 95 10.55 -10.28 -4.38
C ASP A 95 9.18 -10.87 -3.95
N MET A 96 8.57 -11.64 -4.86
CA MET A 96 7.28 -12.29 -4.61
C MET A 96 7.36 -13.47 -3.61
N ASP A 97 8.54 -13.74 -3.03
CA ASP A 97 8.76 -14.63 -1.89
C ASP A 97 9.04 -13.86 -0.59
N ALA A 98 8.82 -12.54 -0.60
CA ALA A 98 9.05 -11.65 0.53
C ALA A 98 10.53 -11.50 0.95
N ARG A 99 11.48 -11.74 0.03
CA ARG A 99 12.90 -11.52 0.29
C ARG A 99 13.29 -10.12 -0.16
N GLN A 100 13.89 -9.34 0.73
CA GLN A 100 14.32 -7.99 0.39
C GLN A 100 15.47 -8.01 -0.64
N LYS A 101 15.34 -7.18 -1.67
CA LYS A 101 16.26 -7.06 -2.80
C LYS A 101 16.96 -5.70 -2.84
N ALA A 102 16.28 -4.64 -2.39
CA ALA A 102 16.85 -3.29 -2.32
C ALA A 102 16.19 -2.47 -1.21
N GLY A 103 16.80 -1.32 -0.88
CA GLY A 103 16.40 -0.44 0.22
C GLY A 103 17.21 -0.68 1.48
N ILE A 104 17.37 0.39 2.29
CA ILE A 104 18.23 0.40 3.48
C ILE A 104 17.49 -0.01 4.76
N ARG A 105 16.15 0.11 4.78
CA ARG A 105 15.31 -0.25 5.93
C ARG A 105 14.70 -1.63 5.75
N PRO A 106 14.40 -2.36 6.84
CA PRO A 106 13.66 -3.61 6.74
C PRO A 106 12.26 -3.40 6.16
N SER A 107 11.83 -4.28 5.28
CA SER A 107 10.49 -4.27 4.70
C SER A 107 9.41 -4.46 5.76
N THR A 108 8.18 -4.03 5.48
CA THR A 108 7.04 -4.26 6.37
C THR A 108 6.89 -5.73 6.75
N SER A 109 6.54 -5.99 8.00
CA SER A 109 6.28 -7.35 8.50
C SER A 109 5.11 -8.04 7.79
N GLU A 110 4.19 -7.25 7.20
CA GLU A 110 2.98 -7.75 6.55
C GLU A 110 3.13 -7.98 5.04
N VAL A 111 4.34 -7.87 4.52
CA VAL A 111 4.58 -8.03 3.08
C VAL A 111 4.06 -9.36 2.53
N LYS A 112 4.11 -10.43 3.32
CA LYS A 112 3.57 -11.76 2.92
C LYS A 112 2.05 -11.73 2.74
N THR A 113 1.33 -11.01 3.59
CA THR A 113 -0.12 -10.80 3.48
C THR A 113 -0.44 -10.05 2.20
N HIS A 114 0.29 -8.95 1.91
CA HIS A 114 0.11 -8.19 0.67
C HIS A 114 0.37 -9.04 -0.57
N ILE A 115 1.43 -9.85 -0.58
CA ILE A 115 1.74 -10.77 -1.68
C ILE A 115 0.63 -11.80 -1.87
N ALA A 116 0.10 -12.37 -0.78
CA ALA A 116 -1.01 -13.31 -0.83
C ALA A 116 -2.26 -12.67 -1.45
N MET A 117 -2.60 -11.45 -1.05
CA MET A 117 -3.71 -10.69 -1.65
C MET A 117 -3.47 -10.42 -3.14
N MET A 118 -2.28 -9.98 -3.53
CA MET A 118 -1.93 -9.75 -4.94
C MET A 118 -2.11 -11.02 -5.79
N LYS A 119 -1.70 -12.18 -5.25
CA LYS A 119 -1.82 -13.48 -5.94
C LYS A 119 -3.25 -13.99 -6.00
N SER A 120 -4.05 -13.79 -4.94
CA SER A 120 -5.41 -14.37 -4.84
C SER A 120 -6.48 -13.53 -5.55
N VAL A 121 -6.35 -12.19 -5.51
CA VAL A 121 -7.38 -11.27 -6.03
C VAL A 121 -6.94 -10.59 -7.33
N GLY A 122 -5.67 -10.76 -7.75
CA GLY A 122 -5.14 -10.17 -8.98
C GLY A 122 -4.91 -8.66 -8.91
N VAL A 123 -4.80 -8.09 -7.71
CA VAL A 123 -4.50 -6.67 -7.52
C VAL A 123 -2.99 -6.42 -7.53
N ASN A 124 -2.58 -5.21 -7.89
CA ASN A 124 -1.17 -4.84 -8.00
C ASN A 124 -0.73 -3.79 -6.96
N ALA A 125 -1.64 -3.38 -6.08
CA ALA A 125 -1.33 -2.52 -4.94
C ALA A 125 -2.18 -2.92 -3.74
N CYS A 126 -1.58 -2.79 -2.55
CA CYS A 126 -2.26 -3.02 -1.28
C CYS A 126 -1.96 -1.87 -0.33
N ILE A 127 -2.99 -1.44 0.39
CA ILE A 127 -2.90 -0.48 1.48
C ILE A 127 -3.53 -1.12 2.70
N HIS A 128 -2.77 -1.20 3.79
CA HIS A 128 -3.27 -1.55 5.10
C HIS A 128 -3.30 -0.28 5.96
N ALA A 129 -4.41 -0.04 6.61
CA ALA A 129 -4.64 1.11 7.47
C ALA A 129 -5.45 0.69 8.71
N HIS A 130 -5.46 1.55 9.72
CA HIS A 130 -6.17 1.34 10.99
C HIS A 130 -7.22 2.43 11.24
N PRO A 131 -8.26 2.60 10.38
CA PRO A 131 -9.25 3.65 10.57
C PRO A 131 -9.91 3.55 11.95
N PRO A 132 -10.00 4.63 12.74
CA PRO A 132 -10.47 4.57 14.12
C PRO A 132 -11.86 3.95 14.27
N HIS A 133 -12.77 4.27 13.36
CA HIS A 133 -14.12 3.71 13.41
C HIS A 133 -14.14 2.19 13.12
N CYS A 134 -13.32 1.72 12.17
CA CYS A 134 -13.19 0.29 11.91
C CYS A 134 -12.62 -0.44 13.15
N ASN A 135 -11.62 0.15 13.78
CA ASN A 135 -11.03 -0.38 15.00
C ASN A 135 -12.04 -0.38 16.17
N ALA A 136 -12.90 0.64 16.28
CA ALA A 136 -13.96 0.65 17.30
C ALA A 136 -14.90 -0.53 17.16
N PHE A 137 -15.35 -0.85 15.95
CA PHE A 137 -16.15 -2.07 15.69
C PHE A 137 -15.40 -3.35 16.05
N LEU A 138 -14.12 -3.43 15.66
CA LEU A 138 -13.27 -4.59 15.98
C LEU A 138 -13.15 -4.80 17.50
N PHE A 139 -12.86 -3.74 18.27
CA PHE A 139 -12.74 -3.82 19.73
C PHE A 139 -14.07 -4.11 20.42
N ALA A 140 -15.18 -3.66 19.85
CA ALA A 140 -16.52 -4.00 20.33
C ALA A 140 -16.93 -5.44 19.97
N GLY A 141 -16.13 -6.17 19.18
CA GLY A 141 -16.47 -7.51 18.68
C GLY A 141 -17.67 -7.51 17.75
N GLN A 142 -17.88 -6.42 17.02
CA GLN A 142 -19.02 -6.21 16.12
C GLN A 142 -18.53 -6.05 14.68
N VAL A 143 -19.40 -6.39 13.74
CA VAL A 143 -19.23 -6.10 12.32
C VAL A 143 -20.12 -4.91 11.97
N PRO A 144 -19.66 -3.96 11.15
CA PRO A 144 -20.51 -2.88 10.65
C PRO A 144 -21.77 -3.48 9.99
N PRO A 145 -22.99 -3.00 10.38
CA PRO A 145 -24.20 -3.55 9.80
C PRO A 145 -24.33 -3.17 8.33
N SER A 146 -24.82 -4.11 7.51
CA SER A 146 -25.15 -3.87 6.10
C SER A 146 -26.40 -3.02 5.96
N GLY A 147 -26.55 -2.32 4.84
CA GLY A 147 -27.76 -1.55 4.52
C GLY A 147 -27.83 -0.14 5.11
N ILE A 148 -26.78 0.31 5.82
CA ILE A 148 -26.73 1.68 6.38
C ILE A 148 -26.19 2.68 5.38
N ASN A 149 -25.20 2.28 4.59
CA ASN A 149 -24.53 3.11 3.61
C ASN A 149 -24.52 2.41 2.25
N PRO A 150 -25.27 2.91 1.25
CA PRO A 150 -25.33 2.29 -0.06
C PRO A 150 -23.98 2.13 -0.74
N GLU A 151 -23.07 3.09 -0.57
CA GLU A 151 -21.72 3.01 -1.14
C GLU A 151 -20.92 1.85 -0.51
N ALA A 152 -21.04 1.63 0.78
CA ALA A 152 -20.38 0.51 1.45
C ALA A 152 -20.94 -0.83 0.93
N ASP A 153 -22.25 -0.95 0.76
CA ASP A 153 -22.87 -2.16 0.24
C ASP A 153 -22.45 -2.45 -1.22
N ILE A 154 -22.29 -1.40 -2.04
CA ILE A 154 -21.88 -1.54 -3.45
C ILE A 154 -20.39 -1.90 -3.58
N PHE A 155 -19.53 -1.25 -2.81
CA PHE A 155 -18.07 -1.38 -2.99
C PHE A 155 -17.43 -2.44 -2.11
N LEU A 156 -17.97 -2.67 -0.91
CA LEU A 156 -17.42 -3.63 0.05
C LEU A 156 -18.26 -4.93 0.10
N GLY A 157 -19.56 -4.81 -0.20
CA GLY A 157 -20.46 -5.92 -0.05
C GLY A 157 -20.58 -6.40 1.40
N HIS A 158 -20.71 -7.70 1.59
CA HIS A 158 -20.74 -8.30 2.91
C HIS A 158 -19.34 -8.28 3.53
N ILE A 159 -19.21 -7.65 4.70
CA ILE A 159 -17.99 -7.68 5.50
C ILE A 159 -18.03 -8.92 6.39
N PRO A 160 -17.18 -9.94 6.12
CA PRO A 160 -17.23 -11.17 6.90
C PRO A 160 -16.72 -10.94 8.33
N ASP A 161 -17.34 -11.59 9.30
CA ASP A 161 -16.78 -11.72 10.63
C ASP A 161 -15.56 -12.67 10.58
N ARG A 162 -14.54 -12.38 11.38
CA ARG A 162 -13.35 -13.23 11.54
C ARG A 162 -13.67 -14.69 11.90
N LYS A 163 -14.89 -14.95 12.38
CA LYS A 163 -15.34 -16.27 12.83
C LYS A 163 -16.15 -17.04 11.76
N SER A 164 -16.43 -16.41 10.61
CA SER A 164 -17.17 -17.03 9.52
C SER A 164 -16.27 -17.69 8.48
#